data_625fa22c2f1de339999d5ab323d38835
#
_entry.id   625fa22c2f1de339999d5ab323d38835
#
_cell.length_a   1.000
_cell.length_b   1.000
_cell.length_c   1.000
_cell.angle_alpha   90.00
_cell.angle_beta   90.00
_cell.angle_gamma   90.00
#
_symmetry.space_group_name_H-M   'P 1'
#
loop_
_entity.id
_entity.type
_entity.pdbx_description
1 polymer ?
#
loop_
_entity_poly.entity_id
_entity_poly.type
_entity_poly.pdbx_seq_one_letter_code
_entity_poly.pdbx_strand_id
1 'polypeptide(L)'
;MGKKKSRIDGLSLSIVILNVLIVGVIITLCVLIFLYMTGKLENTDVSNLGQDKTPSPIVTTEITTGTTAPEVTTTEPTEAPETEETEESTIEVIEAVESDSYDESFFKDDLFIGDSISTGLVNYGYLKGSNVFAQIGLNPETAITKEYDGYTSVSKAEEMKPKRIYIMLGSNGLAYMGNTYMIQQMKLLVEALREATPESYIYVISISPVTKAHESEGQETMAMVNGYNKLLKDFADEEGVVYLDLCSQLQDSTGYFSEKYAEVDGLHFLGSAYKKMLSFIQSSIEN
;
A
#
# COMPACT_ATOMS: atom_id res chain seq x y z
N MET A 1 -24.32 14.30 -67.67
CA MET A 1 -23.46 13.40 -66.91
C MET A 1 -22.48 14.25 -66.06
N GLY A 2 -22.85 14.56 -64.85
CA GLY A 2 -21.99 15.36 -63.92
C GLY A 2 -21.26 14.43 -62.94
N LYS A 3 -19.95 14.43 -62.96
CA LYS A 3 -19.08 13.67 -62.06
C LYS A 3 -19.18 14.27 -60.63
N LYS A 4 -19.75 13.55 -59.70
CA LYS A 4 -19.69 13.80 -58.27
C LYS A 4 -18.25 13.46 -57.81
N LYS A 5 -17.42 14.49 -57.56
CA LYS A 5 -16.10 14.34 -56.95
C LYS A 5 -16.29 14.06 -55.47
N SER A 6 -15.83 12.91 -54.99
CA SER A 6 -15.97 12.47 -53.61
C SER A 6 -15.09 13.31 -52.69
N ARG A 7 -15.68 13.87 -51.63
CA ARG A 7 -15.02 14.64 -50.59
C ARG A 7 -14.30 13.76 -49.53
N ILE A 8 -14.14 12.48 -49.86
CA ILE A 8 -13.62 11.46 -48.89
C ILE A 8 -12.09 11.39 -48.94
N ASP A 9 -11.45 11.84 -50.02
CA ASP A 9 -10.00 11.63 -50.22
C ASP A 9 -9.10 12.48 -49.33
N GLY A 10 -9.56 13.67 -48.88
CA GLY A 10 -8.77 14.56 -48.01
C GLY A 10 -8.70 14.12 -46.54
N LEU A 11 -9.79 13.58 -46.00
CA LEU A 11 -9.84 13.14 -44.61
C LEU A 11 -9.04 11.85 -44.43
N SER A 12 -9.07 10.94 -45.37
CA SER A 12 -8.28 9.71 -45.39
C SER A 12 -6.77 9.98 -45.44
N LEU A 13 -6.33 10.96 -46.23
CA LEU A 13 -4.92 11.33 -46.33
C LEU A 13 -4.40 11.96 -45.03
N SER A 14 -5.22 12.80 -44.36
CA SER A 14 -4.86 13.43 -43.08
C SER A 14 -4.71 12.40 -41.96
N ILE A 15 -5.58 11.39 -41.90
CA ILE A 15 -5.51 10.29 -40.90
C ILE A 15 -4.25 9.44 -41.18
N VAL A 16 -3.91 9.16 -42.41
CA VAL A 16 -2.69 8.40 -42.76
C VAL A 16 -1.44 9.18 -42.34
N ILE A 17 -1.39 10.49 -42.62
CA ILE A 17 -0.25 11.34 -42.24
C ILE A 17 -0.13 11.39 -40.71
N LEU A 18 -1.23 11.55 -40.00
CA LEU A 18 -1.23 11.56 -38.50
C LEU A 18 -0.70 10.24 -37.94
N ASN A 19 -1.15 9.11 -38.45
CA ASN A 19 -0.67 7.80 -38.02
C ASN A 19 0.83 7.59 -38.31
N VAL A 20 1.32 8.04 -39.46
CA VAL A 20 2.76 7.98 -39.77
C VAL A 20 3.58 8.84 -38.83
N LEU A 21 3.10 10.02 -38.46
CA LEU A 21 3.76 10.89 -37.47
C LEU A 21 3.78 10.26 -36.06
N ILE A 22 2.68 9.65 -35.65
CA ILE A 22 2.59 8.95 -34.35
C ILE A 22 3.58 7.77 -34.29
N VAL A 23 3.63 6.96 -35.34
CA VAL A 23 4.58 5.83 -35.45
C VAL A 23 6.03 6.34 -35.44
N GLY A 24 6.31 7.45 -36.15
CA GLY A 24 7.64 8.08 -36.13
C GLY A 24 8.06 8.53 -34.72
N VAL A 25 7.16 9.16 -33.95
CA VAL A 25 7.42 9.58 -32.57
C VAL A 25 7.67 8.36 -31.67
N ILE A 26 6.88 7.30 -31.79
CA ILE A 26 7.05 6.07 -31.02
C ILE A 26 8.42 5.43 -31.30
N ILE A 27 8.80 5.31 -32.58
CA ILE A 27 10.11 4.76 -32.96
C ILE A 27 11.25 5.60 -32.37
N THR A 28 11.16 6.92 -32.45
CA THR A 28 12.18 7.83 -31.91
C THR A 28 12.29 7.65 -30.38
N LEU A 29 11.17 7.55 -29.69
CA LEU A 29 11.13 7.33 -28.23
C LEU A 29 11.76 5.96 -27.87
N CYS A 30 11.43 4.91 -28.58
CA CYS A 30 12.02 3.59 -28.39
C CYS A 30 13.55 3.59 -28.61
N VAL A 31 14.03 4.30 -29.63
CA VAL A 31 15.47 4.44 -29.88
C VAL A 31 16.15 5.21 -28.74
N LEU A 32 15.55 6.29 -28.26
CA LEU A 32 16.10 7.05 -27.13
C LEU A 32 16.14 6.22 -25.84
N ILE A 33 15.09 5.47 -25.55
CA ILE A 33 15.06 4.55 -24.41
C ILE A 33 16.13 3.46 -24.56
N PHE A 34 16.28 2.89 -25.75
CA PHE A 34 17.31 1.88 -26.02
C PHE A 34 18.73 2.44 -25.84
N LEU A 35 19.00 3.65 -26.35
CA LEU A 35 20.29 4.34 -26.17
C LEU A 35 20.56 4.67 -24.71
N TYR A 36 19.54 5.07 -23.95
CA TYR A 36 19.64 5.28 -22.51
C TYR A 36 19.95 3.98 -21.74
N MET A 37 19.21 2.91 -22.05
CA MET A 37 19.40 1.59 -21.43
C MET A 37 20.75 0.95 -21.77
N THR A 38 21.32 1.25 -22.92
CA THR A 38 22.65 0.73 -23.34
C THR A 38 23.82 1.62 -22.93
N GLY A 39 23.56 2.71 -22.19
CA GLY A 39 24.60 3.65 -21.74
C GLY A 39 25.30 4.41 -22.88
N LYS A 40 24.72 4.46 -24.07
CA LYS A 40 25.26 5.17 -25.23
C LYS A 40 24.85 6.65 -25.32
N LEU A 41 23.96 7.11 -24.43
CA LEU A 41 23.76 8.54 -24.19
C LEU A 41 24.77 8.94 -23.09
N GLU A 42 25.92 9.42 -23.50
CA GLU A 42 26.82 10.15 -22.60
C GLU A 42 26.09 11.40 -22.10
N ASN A 43 26.12 11.61 -20.77
CA ASN A 43 25.68 12.84 -20.15
C ASN A 43 26.39 14.02 -20.83
N THR A 44 25.69 14.80 -21.61
CA THR A 44 26.14 16.13 -21.96
C THR A 44 26.12 16.95 -20.69
N ASP A 45 27.31 17.16 -20.14
CA ASP A 45 27.59 18.00 -18.97
C ASP A 45 26.98 19.39 -19.16
N VAL A 46 25.94 19.70 -18.41
CA VAL A 46 25.34 21.03 -18.31
C VAL A 46 26.07 21.88 -17.27
N SER A 47 27.34 21.58 -16.98
CA SER A 47 28.13 22.24 -15.93
C SER A 47 28.88 23.49 -16.35
N ASN A 48 28.58 24.12 -17.54
CA ASN A 48 29.26 25.31 -17.99
C ASN A 48 28.31 26.48 -18.31
N LEU A 49 27.48 26.88 -17.35
CA LEU A 49 26.81 28.19 -17.37
C LEU A 49 26.81 28.76 -15.95
N GLY A 50 27.83 29.56 -15.65
CA GLY A 50 27.84 30.42 -14.46
C GLY A 50 28.97 30.19 -13.47
N GLN A 51 30.22 30.40 -13.87
CA GLN A 51 31.32 30.71 -12.94
C GLN A 51 31.45 32.21 -12.81
N ASP A 52 31.17 32.72 -11.62
CA ASP A 52 32.01 33.74 -11.02
C ASP A 52 31.84 33.77 -9.49
N LYS A 53 33.03 33.76 -8.83
CA LYS A 53 33.38 34.12 -7.44
C LYS A 53 33.74 32.97 -6.49
N THR A 54 35.05 32.97 -6.28
CA THR A 54 35.89 32.27 -5.31
C THR A 54 35.43 32.31 -3.85
N PRO A 55 35.59 31.21 -3.08
CA PRO A 55 35.54 31.21 -1.63
C PRO A 55 36.91 31.24 -0.98
N SER A 56 37.05 32.01 0.09
CA SER A 56 38.17 32.02 1.03
C SER A 56 38.08 30.89 2.06
N PRO A 57 39.21 30.51 2.70
CA PRO A 57 39.37 29.21 3.32
C PRO A 57 38.81 29.07 4.74
N ILE A 58 38.37 27.86 5.07
CA ILE A 58 37.91 27.46 6.40
C ILE A 58 39.08 27.11 7.28
N VAL A 59 39.13 27.76 8.44
CA VAL A 59 40.12 27.49 9.52
C VAL A 59 39.64 26.28 10.32
N THR A 60 40.48 25.25 10.34
CA THR A 60 40.35 24.08 11.22
C THR A 60 40.86 24.47 12.60
N THR A 61 40.03 24.30 13.64
CA THR A 61 40.50 24.40 15.05
C THR A 61 40.32 23.03 15.70
N GLU A 62 41.42 22.39 15.95
CA GLU A 62 41.55 21.24 16.86
C GLU A 62 41.34 21.70 18.29
N ILE A 63 40.52 20.97 19.06
CA ILE A 63 40.47 21.10 20.51
C ILE A 63 40.84 19.78 21.16
N THR A 64 41.95 19.88 21.89
CA THR A 64 42.63 18.88 22.65
C THR A 64 41.86 18.49 23.92
N THR A 65 41.98 17.22 24.27
CA THR A 65 41.60 16.53 25.51
C THR A 65 42.02 17.23 26.79
N GLY A 66 41.15 17.21 27.80
CA GLY A 66 41.49 17.52 29.19
C GLY A 66 40.65 16.70 30.16
N THR A 67 41.28 15.66 30.68
CA THR A 67 40.84 14.81 31.81
C THR A 67 40.91 15.57 33.12
N THR A 68 39.91 15.53 33.95
CA THR A 68 40.08 15.52 35.47
C THR A 68 38.82 15.04 36.14
N ALA A 69 38.89 13.99 36.93
CA ALA A 69 37.97 13.60 37.97
C ALA A 69 38.33 14.28 39.31
N PRO A 70 37.39 14.43 40.23
CA PRO A 70 37.62 14.08 41.64
C PRO A 70 36.48 13.22 42.20
N GLU A 71 36.81 12.14 42.73
CA GLU A 71 37.13 11.73 44.13
C GLU A 71 35.91 11.68 45.09
N VAL A 72 35.76 10.50 45.60
CA VAL A 72 34.82 9.90 46.54
C VAL A 72 34.86 10.58 47.90
N THR A 73 33.74 10.76 48.55
CA THR A 73 33.67 10.78 50.00
C THR A 73 32.48 9.97 50.50
N THR A 74 32.83 8.91 51.21
CA THR A 74 32.00 7.98 51.99
C THR A 74 31.58 8.61 53.27
N THR A 75 30.32 8.51 53.70
CA THR A 75 29.93 8.42 55.10
C THR A 75 28.63 7.60 55.24
N GLU A 76 28.74 6.51 55.96
CA GLU A 76 27.70 5.68 56.57
C GLU A 76 27.74 5.93 58.10
N PRO A 77 26.83 5.42 58.93
CA PRO A 77 25.39 5.19 58.88
C PRO A 77 24.63 5.86 60.10
N THR A 78 23.32 5.87 60.11
CA THR A 78 22.54 5.89 61.35
C THR A 78 21.17 5.26 61.15
N GLU A 79 20.78 4.48 62.15
CA GLU A 79 19.70 3.55 62.36
C GLU A 79 18.28 4.07 62.10
N ALA A 80 17.43 3.07 61.87
CA ALA A 80 15.97 3.12 61.68
C ALA A 80 15.21 3.62 62.91
N PRO A 81 13.89 3.93 62.76
CA PRO A 81 12.92 3.02 63.37
C PRO A 81 11.80 2.56 62.43
N GLU A 82 11.36 1.34 62.72
CA GLU A 82 10.13 0.68 62.27
C GLU A 82 8.89 1.56 62.40
N THR A 83 7.97 1.48 61.45
CA THR A 83 6.56 1.15 61.73
C THR A 83 5.68 1.29 60.47
N GLU A 84 4.78 0.33 60.36
CA GLU A 84 3.50 0.27 59.63
C GLU A 84 3.55 -0.22 58.18
N GLU A 85 3.24 -1.51 58.05
CA GLU A 85 2.64 -2.16 56.91
C GLU A 85 1.36 -1.41 56.51
N THR A 86 1.41 -0.74 55.37
CA THR A 86 0.21 -0.39 54.65
C THR A 86 0.13 -1.38 53.48
N GLU A 87 -0.86 -2.26 53.57
CA GLU A 87 -1.23 -3.15 52.45
C GLU A 87 -1.55 -2.26 51.24
N GLU A 88 -0.58 -2.14 50.34
CA GLU A 88 -0.77 -1.55 49.02
C GLU A 88 -1.54 -2.58 48.18
N SER A 89 -2.86 -2.41 48.13
CA SER A 89 -3.75 -3.10 47.23
C SER A 89 -3.26 -2.83 45.81
N THR A 90 -2.49 -3.76 45.29
CA THR A 90 -2.14 -3.80 43.84
C THR A 90 -3.44 -3.99 43.10
N ILE A 91 -4.04 -2.89 42.65
CA ILE A 91 -5.07 -2.95 41.60
C ILE A 91 -4.33 -3.39 40.38
N GLU A 92 -4.35 -4.69 40.09
CA GLU A 92 -4.10 -5.19 38.73
C GLU A 92 -5.14 -4.53 37.82
N VAL A 93 -4.73 -3.50 37.14
CA VAL A 93 -5.44 -3.03 35.95
C VAL A 93 -5.29 -4.15 34.95
N ILE A 94 -6.24 -5.09 34.96
CA ILE A 94 -6.46 -6.00 33.87
C ILE A 94 -6.94 -5.10 32.73
N GLU A 95 -6.00 -4.55 31.92
CA GLU A 95 -6.33 -4.12 30.60
C GLU A 95 -6.99 -5.34 29.97
N ALA A 96 -8.28 -5.24 29.68
CA ALA A 96 -8.97 -6.20 28.85
C ALA A 96 -8.25 -6.16 27.50
N VAL A 97 -7.29 -7.08 27.31
CA VAL A 97 -6.71 -7.36 26.00
C VAL A 97 -7.89 -7.88 25.20
N GLU A 98 -8.52 -7.02 24.43
CA GLU A 98 -9.39 -7.44 23.33
C GLU A 98 -8.55 -8.42 22.53
N SER A 99 -8.81 -9.72 22.71
CA SER A 99 -8.07 -10.73 21.99
C SER A 99 -8.53 -10.65 20.54
N ASP A 100 -7.67 -10.13 19.65
CA ASP A 100 -7.84 -10.21 18.20
C ASP A 100 -7.78 -11.69 17.78
N SER A 101 -8.74 -12.49 18.27
CA SER A 101 -8.86 -13.91 17.99
C SER A 101 -9.79 -14.11 16.82
N TYR A 102 -9.44 -15.03 15.94
CA TYR A 102 -10.26 -15.46 14.82
C TYR A 102 -10.17 -16.96 14.66
N ASP A 103 -11.14 -17.57 13.98
CA ASP A 103 -11.13 -18.97 13.61
C ASP A 103 -10.61 -19.10 12.16
N GLU A 104 -9.40 -19.69 11.98
CA GLU A 104 -8.84 -19.94 10.66
C GLU A 104 -9.80 -20.76 9.77
N SER A 105 -10.57 -21.67 10.36
CA SER A 105 -11.52 -22.52 9.62
C SER A 105 -12.67 -21.73 9.00
N PHE A 106 -12.96 -20.52 9.51
CA PHE A 106 -13.93 -19.58 8.93
C PHE A 106 -13.58 -19.20 7.50
N PHE A 107 -12.27 -19.05 7.21
CA PHE A 107 -11.75 -18.59 5.92
C PHE A 107 -11.38 -19.74 4.96
N LYS A 108 -11.65 -21.00 5.31
CA LYS A 108 -11.19 -22.17 4.55
C LYS A 108 -11.66 -22.20 3.08
N ASP A 109 -12.84 -21.64 2.81
CA ASP A 109 -13.47 -21.61 1.50
C ASP A 109 -13.46 -20.19 0.86
N ASP A 110 -12.58 -19.32 1.33
CA ASP A 110 -12.51 -17.91 0.94
C ASP A 110 -11.26 -17.62 0.11
N LEU A 111 -11.31 -16.57 -0.71
CA LEU A 111 -10.19 -16.06 -1.49
C LEU A 111 -9.89 -14.61 -1.12
N PHE A 112 -8.64 -14.33 -0.78
CA PHE A 112 -8.11 -12.98 -0.59
C PHE A 112 -7.34 -12.56 -1.85
N ILE A 113 -7.69 -11.40 -2.41
CA ILE A 113 -7.02 -10.79 -3.56
C ILE A 113 -6.37 -9.49 -3.07
N GLY A 114 -5.04 -9.37 -3.23
CA GLY A 114 -4.34 -8.20 -2.73
C GLY A 114 -2.90 -8.04 -3.21
N ASP A 115 -2.25 -7.04 -2.67
CA ASP A 115 -0.88 -6.65 -3.02
C ASP A 115 0.17 -7.21 -2.03
N SER A 116 1.32 -6.51 -1.90
CA SER A 116 2.41 -6.91 -0.99
C SER A 116 1.95 -7.05 0.46
N ILE A 117 1.01 -6.22 0.92
CA ILE A 117 0.46 -6.32 2.28
C ILE A 117 -0.26 -7.66 2.44
N SER A 118 -1.10 -8.03 1.49
CA SER A 118 -1.84 -9.30 1.55
C SER A 118 -0.97 -10.55 1.44
N THR A 119 0.26 -10.45 0.88
CA THR A 119 1.20 -11.59 0.88
C THR A 119 1.56 -12.04 2.29
N GLY A 120 1.51 -11.15 3.26
CA GLY A 120 1.79 -11.47 4.66
C GLY A 120 0.80 -12.44 5.28
N LEU A 121 -0.43 -12.54 4.78
CA LEU A 121 -1.39 -13.56 5.25
C LEU A 121 -0.81 -14.98 5.12
N VAL A 122 -0.03 -15.24 4.06
CA VAL A 122 0.66 -16.52 3.85
C VAL A 122 2.03 -16.53 4.53
N ASN A 123 2.82 -15.46 4.38
CA ASN A 123 4.19 -15.39 4.87
C ASN A 123 4.28 -15.53 6.40
N TYR A 124 3.30 -15.01 7.13
CA TYR A 124 3.18 -15.15 8.58
C TYR A 124 2.37 -16.39 9.00
N GLY A 125 1.88 -17.20 8.05
CA GLY A 125 1.17 -18.45 8.35
C GLY A 125 -0.25 -18.28 8.87
N TYR A 126 -0.91 -17.17 8.58
CA TYR A 126 -2.31 -16.93 8.99
C TYR A 126 -3.33 -17.62 8.10
N LEU A 127 -3.05 -17.73 6.80
CA LEU A 127 -3.89 -18.41 5.82
C LEU A 127 -3.04 -19.29 4.89
N LYS A 128 -3.67 -20.27 4.27
CA LYS A 128 -3.02 -21.12 3.27
C LYS A 128 -2.83 -20.37 1.95
N GLY A 129 -1.76 -20.66 1.23
CA GLY A 129 -1.51 -20.07 -0.08
C GLY A 129 -2.61 -20.30 -1.11
N SER A 130 -3.39 -21.40 -0.97
CA SER A 130 -4.57 -21.65 -1.81
C SER A 130 -5.67 -20.60 -1.65
N ASN A 131 -5.74 -19.94 -0.49
CA ASN A 131 -6.76 -18.95 -0.13
C ASN A 131 -6.34 -17.50 -0.43
N VAL A 132 -5.13 -17.29 -0.98
CA VAL A 132 -4.59 -15.96 -1.19
C VAL A 132 -4.02 -15.85 -2.60
N PHE A 133 -4.53 -14.89 -3.38
CA PHE A 133 -3.94 -14.41 -4.61
C PHE A 133 -3.39 -13.00 -4.36
N ALA A 134 -2.12 -12.91 -4.01
CA ALA A 134 -1.51 -11.64 -3.67
C ALA A 134 -0.09 -11.53 -4.22
N GLN A 135 0.28 -10.35 -4.72
CA GLN A 135 1.58 -10.11 -5.32
C GLN A 135 2.08 -8.69 -5.07
N ILE A 136 3.39 -8.56 -4.92
CA ILE A 136 4.04 -7.26 -4.76
C ILE A 136 3.71 -6.38 -5.99
N GLY A 137 3.22 -5.17 -5.73
CA GLY A 137 2.90 -4.20 -6.77
C GLY A 137 1.56 -4.43 -7.49
N LEU A 138 0.76 -5.43 -7.06
CA LEU A 138 -0.56 -5.63 -7.63
C LEU A 138 -1.45 -4.42 -7.33
N ASN A 139 -2.24 -4.00 -8.31
CA ASN A 139 -3.20 -2.91 -8.22
C ASN A 139 -4.50 -3.30 -8.94
N PRO A 140 -5.58 -2.50 -8.86
CA PRO A 140 -6.86 -2.88 -9.47
C PRO A 140 -6.79 -3.17 -10.97
N GLU A 141 -5.95 -2.45 -11.73
CA GLU A 141 -5.78 -2.65 -13.18
C GLU A 141 -5.08 -3.97 -13.48
N THR A 142 -3.96 -4.23 -12.80
CA THR A 142 -3.12 -5.40 -13.08
C THR A 142 -3.71 -6.69 -12.49
N ALA A 143 -4.58 -6.61 -11.50
CA ALA A 143 -5.22 -7.77 -10.89
C ALA A 143 -6.03 -8.61 -11.88
N ILE A 144 -6.64 -7.99 -12.90
CA ILE A 144 -7.47 -8.67 -13.89
C ILE A 144 -6.62 -9.50 -14.86
N THR A 145 -5.46 -8.97 -15.28
CA THR A 145 -4.72 -9.46 -16.45
C THR A 145 -3.38 -10.09 -16.12
N LYS A 146 -2.76 -9.71 -14.98
CA LYS A 146 -1.41 -10.16 -14.66
C LYS A 146 -1.45 -11.57 -14.07
N GLU A 147 -0.67 -12.46 -14.69
CA GLU A 147 -0.58 -13.85 -14.25
C GLU A 147 0.54 -14.04 -13.22
N TYR A 148 0.24 -14.86 -12.21
CA TYR A 148 1.19 -15.37 -11.22
C TYR A 148 0.90 -16.84 -10.98
N ASP A 149 1.92 -17.67 -11.04
CA ASP A 149 1.80 -19.12 -10.89
C ASP A 149 0.74 -19.75 -11.82
N GLY A 150 0.57 -19.17 -13.03
CA GLY A 150 -0.38 -19.63 -14.03
C GLY A 150 -1.82 -19.14 -13.85
N TYR A 151 -2.07 -18.22 -12.92
CA TYR A 151 -3.40 -17.66 -12.64
C TYR A 151 -3.40 -16.14 -12.74
N THR A 152 -4.50 -15.57 -13.22
CA THR A 152 -4.95 -14.21 -12.85
C THR A 152 -5.81 -14.30 -11.59
N SER A 153 -6.16 -13.17 -10.96
CA SER A 153 -7.09 -13.18 -9.83
C SER A 153 -8.44 -13.78 -10.18
N VAL A 154 -8.91 -13.51 -11.40
CA VAL A 154 -10.21 -14.00 -11.92
C VAL A 154 -10.15 -15.50 -12.18
N SER A 155 -9.14 -16.01 -12.89
CA SER A 155 -9.02 -17.44 -13.16
C SER A 155 -8.77 -18.25 -11.89
N LYS A 156 -8.10 -17.68 -10.90
CA LYS A 156 -7.96 -18.29 -9.57
C LYS A 156 -9.30 -18.41 -8.85
N ALA A 157 -10.12 -17.37 -8.90
CA ALA A 157 -11.46 -17.38 -8.34
C ALA A 157 -12.35 -18.40 -9.07
N GLU A 158 -12.31 -18.45 -10.40
CA GLU A 158 -13.08 -19.39 -11.22
C GLU A 158 -12.75 -20.85 -10.89
N GLU A 159 -11.46 -21.18 -10.71
CA GLU A 159 -11.03 -22.54 -10.33
C GLU A 159 -11.45 -22.87 -8.91
N MET A 160 -11.24 -21.95 -7.96
CA MET A 160 -11.48 -22.21 -6.54
C MET A 160 -12.96 -22.19 -6.18
N LYS A 161 -13.78 -21.36 -6.85
CA LYS A 161 -15.20 -21.11 -6.54
C LYS A 161 -15.41 -20.78 -5.06
N PRO A 162 -14.75 -19.73 -4.56
CA PRO A 162 -14.77 -19.41 -3.15
C PRO A 162 -16.17 -18.98 -2.70
N LYS A 163 -16.47 -19.18 -1.42
CA LYS A 163 -17.70 -18.68 -0.81
C LYS A 163 -17.68 -17.14 -0.72
N ARG A 164 -16.51 -16.57 -0.38
CA ARG A 164 -16.30 -15.14 -0.22
C ARG A 164 -14.99 -14.73 -0.88
N ILE A 165 -15.01 -13.57 -1.51
CA ILE A 165 -13.83 -12.92 -2.12
C ILE A 165 -13.60 -11.61 -1.40
N TYR A 166 -12.41 -11.43 -0.84
CA TYR A 166 -11.97 -10.18 -0.20
C TYR A 166 -10.92 -9.51 -1.07
N ILE A 167 -11.17 -8.23 -1.43
CA ILE A 167 -10.27 -7.46 -2.29
C ILE A 167 -9.69 -6.31 -1.50
N MET A 168 -8.37 -6.28 -1.32
CA MET A 168 -7.63 -5.18 -0.71
C MET A 168 -6.55 -4.71 -1.68
N LEU A 169 -6.90 -3.74 -2.53
CA LEU A 169 -6.06 -3.20 -3.59
C LEU A 169 -6.21 -1.68 -3.68
N GLY A 170 -5.12 -0.98 -3.98
CA GLY A 170 -5.12 0.46 -4.21
C GLY A 170 -3.85 1.15 -3.73
N SER A 171 -3.18 0.65 -2.68
CA SER A 171 -1.96 1.26 -2.14
C SER A 171 -0.91 1.49 -3.22
N ASN A 172 -0.66 0.50 -4.08
CA ASN A 172 0.31 0.61 -5.18
C ASN A 172 -0.10 1.57 -6.32
N GLY A 173 -1.21 2.25 -6.20
CA GLY A 173 -1.68 3.22 -7.20
C GLY A 173 -1.72 4.66 -6.69
N LEU A 174 -1.71 4.87 -5.38
CA LEU A 174 -1.98 6.18 -4.76
C LEU A 174 -1.09 7.30 -5.29
N ALA A 175 0.20 7.03 -5.46
CA ALA A 175 1.18 8.06 -5.82
C ALA A 175 1.14 8.46 -7.31
N TYR A 176 0.60 7.63 -8.21
CA TYR A 176 0.71 7.84 -9.66
C TYR A 176 -0.53 7.53 -10.49
N MET A 177 -1.49 6.78 -9.94
CA MET A 177 -2.77 6.54 -10.59
C MET A 177 -3.82 7.50 -10.01
N GLY A 178 -4.68 8.06 -10.84
CA GLY A 178 -5.80 8.85 -10.32
C GLY A 178 -6.83 7.95 -9.61
N ASN A 179 -7.35 8.39 -8.46
CA ASN A 179 -8.32 7.61 -7.68
C ASN A 179 -9.54 7.18 -8.52
N THR A 180 -10.08 8.06 -9.35
CA THR A 180 -11.21 7.74 -10.24
C THR A 180 -10.87 6.60 -11.21
N TYR A 181 -9.65 6.61 -11.76
CA TYR A 181 -9.20 5.52 -12.64
C TYR A 181 -9.07 4.20 -11.87
N MET A 182 -8.49 4.21 -10.67
CA MET A 182 -8.39 3.01 -9.84
C MET A 182 -9.77 2.42 -9.50
N ILE A 183 -10.76 3.27 -9.21
CA ILE A 183 -12.13 2.80 -8.95
C ILE A 183 -12.77 2.22 -10.21
N GLN A 184 -12.51 2.79 -11.40
CA GLN A 184 -12.97 2.19 -12.66
C GLN A 184 -12.36 0.80 -12.88
N GLN A 185 -11.07 0.62 -12.58
CA GLN A 185 -10.42 -0.69 -12.66
C GLN A 185 -10.94 -1.66 -11.60
N MET A 186 -11.24 -1.18 -10.38
CA MET A 186 -11.89 -2.00 -9.35
C MET A 186 -13.26 -2.49 -9.81
N LYS A 187 -14.03 -1.63 -10.50
CA LYS A 187 -15.33 -2.01 -11.08
C LYS A 187 -15.18 -3.14 -12.09
N LEU A 188 -14.23 -3.02 -13.04
CA LEU A 188 -13.96 -4.07 -14.02
C LEU A 188 -13.54 -5.39 -13.35
N LEU A 189 -12.73 -5.31 -12.28
CA LEU A 189 -12.34 -6.50 -11.52
C LEU A 189 -13.54 -7.17 -10.85
N VAL A 190 -14.40 -6.39 -10.19
CA VAL A 190 -15.61 -6.91 -9.53
C VAL A 190 -16.58 -7.51 -10.55
N GLU A 191 -16.78 -6.86 -11.70
CA GLU A 191 -17.61 -7.41 -12.79
C GLU A 191 -17.08 -8.75 -13.29
N ALA A 192 -15.77 -8.85 -13.56
CA ALA A 192 -15.13 -10.09 -14.01
C ALA A 192 -15.23 -11.22 -12.96
N LEU A 193 -15.06 -10.89 -11.66
CA LEU A 193 -15.21 -11.86 -10.58
C LEU A 193 -16.66 -12.33 -10.43
N ARG A 194 -17.64 -11.45 -10.58
CA ARG A 194 -19.06 -11.84 -10.56
C ARG A 194 -19.44 -12.76 -11.71
N GLU A 195 -18.88 -12.51 -12.91
CA GLU A 195 -19.07 -13.38 -14.06
C GLU A 195 -18.47 -14.76 -13.83
N ALA A 196 -17.24 -14.82 -13.32
CA ALA A 196 -16.51 -16.06 -13.06
C ALA A 196 -17.07 -16.87 -11.87
N THR A 197 -17.61 -16.17 -10.85
CA THR A 197 -18.06 -16.80 -9.58
C THR A 197 -19.39 -16.18 -9.09
N PRO A 198 -20.51 -16.43 -9.79
CA PRO A 198 -21.80 -15.78 -9.51
C PRO A 198 -22.39 -16.07 -8.12
N GLU A 199 -21.94 -17.16 -7.47
CA GLU A 199 -22.39 -17.56 -6.13
C GLU A 199 -21.51 -16.98 -5.00
N SER A 200 -20.41 -16.27 -5.35
CA SER A 200 -19.49 -15.72 -4.35
C SER A 200 -19.97 -14.38 -3.84
N TYR A 201 -19.86 -14.17 -2.53
CA TYR A 201 -20.00 -12.84 -1.94
C TYR A 201 -18.71 -12.05 -2.10
N ILE A 202 -18.78 -10.83 -2.61
CA ILE A 202 -17.61 -9.96 -2.81
C ILE A 202 -17.58 -8.87 -1.75
N TYR A 203 -16.42 -8.73 -1.12
CA TYR A 203 -16.09 -7.73 -0.12
C TYR A 203 -14.91 -6.90 -0.61
N VAL A 204 -15.02 -5.58 -0.53
CA VAL A 204 -13.90 -4.66 -0.75
C VAL A 204 -13.43 -4.13 0.59
N ILE A 205 -12.14 -4.26 0.84
CA ILE A 205 -11.51 -3.82 2.09
C ILE A 205 -10.82 -2.49 1.81
N SER A 206 -10.99 -1.51 2.71
CA SER A 206 -10.24 -0.26 2.64
C SER A 206 -8.73 -0.55 2.61
N ILE A 207 -7.97 0.24 1.87
CA ILE A 207 -6.51 0.19 2.00
C ILE A 207 -6.09 0.70 3.38
N SER A 208 -4.94 0.20 3.84
CA SER A 208 -4.39 0.52 5.16
C SER A 208 -4.05 2.00 5.32
N PRO A 209 -4.03 2.51 6.56
CA PRO A 209 -3.44 3.80 6.85
C PRO A 209 -1.92 3.73 6.68
N VAL A 210 -1.26 4.89 6.71
CA VAL A 210 0.21 5.03 6.77
C VAL A 210 0.61 5.69 8.09
N THR A 211 1.83 5.42 8.58
CA THR A 211 2.34 6.11 9.77
C THR A 211 2.68 7.57 9.46
N LYS A 212 2.74 8.39 10.51
CA LYS A 212 3.15 9.78 10.36
C LYS A 212 4.58 9.92 9.85
N ALA A 213 5.46 8.98 10.19
CA ALA A 213 6.83 8.95 9.68
C ALA A 213 6.83 8.69 8.16
N HIS A 214 6.11 7.68 7.69
CA HIS A 214 5.96 7.37 6.25
C HIS A 214 5.42 8.56 5.45
N GLU A 215 4.36 9.21 5.93
CA GLU A 215 3.82 10.42 5.29
C GLU A 215 4.87 11.54 5.18
N SER A 216 5.73 11.68 6.18
CA SER A 216 6.78 12.72 6.19
C SER A 216 7.89 12.44 5.16
N GLU A 217 8.06 11.22 4.69
CA GLU A 217 8.98 10.84 3.61
C GLU A 217 8.42 11.13 2.21
N GLY A 218 7.14 11.52 2.12
CA GLY A 218 6.57 12.18 0.94
C GLY A 218 6.06 11.25 -0.17
N GLN A 219 5.76 9.99 0.12
CA GLN A 219 5.20 9.06 -0.87
C GLN A 219 3.68 8.98 -0.77
N GLU A 220 3.14 8.19 0.16
CA GLU A 220 1.71 8.11 0.41
C GLU A 220 1.33 8.92 1.65
N THR A 221 0.19 9.61 1.60
CA THR A 221 -0.31 10.41 2.71
C THR A 221 -1.67 9.90 3.19
N MET A 222 -2.01 10.17 4.46
CA MET A 222 -3.35 9.86 4.97
C MET A 222 -4.47 10.55 4.20
N ALA A 223 -4.19 11.75 3.63
CA ALA A 223 -5.15 12.42 2.76
C ALA A 223 -5.44 11.64 1.47
N MET A 224 -4.41 11.03 0.87
CA MET A 224 -4.55 10.16 -0.31
C MET A 224 -5.30 8.87 0.05
N VAL A 225 -4.92 8.21 1.15
CA VAL A 225 -5.59 7.00 1.68
C VAL A 225 -7.08 7.28 1.91
N ASN A 226 -7.40 8.33 2.67
CA ASN A 226 -8.78 8.69 2.99
C ASN A 226 -9.58 9.05 1.73
N GLY A 227 -8.96 9.75 0.77
CA GLY A 227 -9.58 10.10 -0.51
C GLY A 227 -9.94 8.88 -1.34
N TYR A 228 -9.05 7.89 -1.42
CA TYR A 228 -9.31 6.63 -2.11
C TYR A 228 -10.35 5.78 -1.38
N ASN A 229 -10.20 5.57 -0.08
CA ASN A 229 -11.12 4.76 0.74
C ASN A 229 -12.55 5.31 0.71
N LYS A 230 -12.71 6.66 0.66
CA LYS A 230 -14.03 7.27 0.49
C LYS A 230 -14.66 6.86 -0.85
N LEU A 231 -13.92 6.97 -1.95
CA LEU A 231 -14.41 6.58 -3.28
C LEU A 231 -14.65 5.07 -3.37
N LEU A 232 -13.84 4.26 -2.71
CA LEU A 232 -14.02 2.81 -2.63
C LEU A 232 -15.30 2.44 -1.88
N LYS A 233 -15.64 3.19 -0.83
CA LYS A 233 -16.90 3.02 -0.12
C LYS A 233 -18.10 3.42 -0.98
N ASP A 234 -18.03 4.60 -1.62
CA ASP A 234 -19.09 5.08 -2.52
C ASP A 234 -19.31 4.06 -3.66
N PHE A 235 -18.24 3.53 -4.25
CA PHE A 235 -18.27 2.46 -5.24
C PHE A 235 -18.94 1.17 -4.71
N ALA A 236 -18.61 0.76 -3.50
CA ALA A 236 -19.17 -0.45 -2.91
C ALA A 236 -20.70 -0.33 -2.74
N ASP A 237 -21.16 0.84 -2.28
CA ASP A 237 -22.58 1.16 -2.13
C ASP A 237 -23.29 1.15 -3.51
N GLU A 238 -22.66 1.71 -4.56
CA GLU A 238 -23.19 1.75 -5.93
C GLU A 238 -23.28 0.36 -6.58
N GLU A 239 -22.26 -0.46 -6.40
CA GLU A 239 -22.16 -1.80 -7.01
C GLU A 239 -22.84 -2.89 -6.16
N GLY A 240 -23.30 -2.59 -4.95
CA GLY A 240 -23.90 -3.57 -4.05
C GLY A 240 -22.92 -4.66 -3.61
N VAL A 241 -21.64 -4.30 -3.37
CA VAL A 241 -20.67 -5.11 -2.67
C VAL A 241 -20.48 -4.60 -1.24
N VAL A 242 -19.95 -5.43 -0.35
CA VAL A 242 -19.77 -5.03 1.04
C VAL A 242 -18.43 -4.31 1.21
N TYR A 243 -18.46 -3.11 1.80
CA TYR A 243 -17.25 -2.38 2.18
C TYR A 243 -16.85 -2.72 3.63
N LEU A 244 -15.59 -3.08 3.85
CA LEU A 244 -15.00 -3.34 5.16
C LEU A 244 -13.97 -2.26 5.49
N ASP A 245 -14.24 -1.44 6.51
CA ASP A 245 -13.36 -0.34 6.93
C ASP A 245 -12.24 -0.83 7.85
N LEU A 246 -11.27 -1.54 7.29
CA LEU A 246 -10.07 -1.97 8.01
C LEU A 246 -9.18 -0.79 8.39
N CYS A 247 -9.16 0.28 7.59
CA CYS A 247 -8.33 1.46 7.84
C CYS A 247 -8.56 2.01 9.24
N SER A 248 -9.83 2.21 9.62
CA SER A 248 -10.19 2.72 10.95
C SER A 248 -9.78 1.78 12.10
N GLN A 249 -9.73 0.46 11.84
CA GLN A 249 -9.35 -0.55 12.84
C GLN A 249 -7.85 -0.56 13.16
N LEU A 250 -7.05 -0.01 12.26
CA LEU A 250 -5.58 0.00 12.34
C LEU A 250 -5.00 1.36 12.72
N GLN A 251 -5.84 2.41 12.82
CA GLN A 251 -5.42 3.75 13.20
C GLN A 251 -5.20 3.87 14.71
N ASP A 252 -4.31 4.78 15.07
CA ASP A 252 -4.19 5.30 16.44
C ASP A 252 -5.17 6.47 16.69
N SER A 253 -5.11 7.06 17.88
CA SER A 253 -5.96 8.20 18.25
C SER A 253 -5.72 9.47 17.44
N THR A 254 -4.65 9.54 16.66
CA THR A 254 -4.31 10.66 15.76
C THR A 254 -4.74 10.43 14.32
N GLY A 255 -5.27 9.25 14.01
CA GLY A 255 -5.74 8.88 12.67
C GLY A 255 -4.66 8.36 11.75
N TYR A 256 -3.43 8.16 12.22
CA TYR A 256 -2.34 7.52 11.48
C TYR A 256 -2.29 6.02 11.77
N PHE A 257 -1.56 5.27 10.94
CA PHE A 257 -1.31 3.86 11.19
C PHE A 257 -0.63 3.69 12.54
N SER A 258 -1.22 2.88 13.41
CA SER A 258 -0.67 2.63 14.74
C SER A 258 0.63 1.83 14.63
N GLU A 259 1.68 2.28 15.31
CA GLU A 259 2.97 1.58 15.40
C GLU A 259 2.85 0.16 16.00
N LYS A 260 1.78 -0.13 16.74
CA LYS A 260 1.43 -1.48 17.20
C LYS A 260 1.22 -2.46 16.04
N TYR A 261 0.84 -1.96 14.88
CA TYR A 261 0.44 -2.73 13.71
C TYR A 261 1.37 -2.56 12.50
N ALA A 262 2.16 -1.47 12.47
CA ALA A 262 3.00 -1.09 11.35
C ALA A 262 4.42 -1.67 11.45
N GLU A 263 4.96 -2.17 10.33
CA GLU A 263 6.39 -2.41 10.17
C GLU A 263 7.17 -1.07 10.18
N VAL A 264 8.50 -1.15 10.24
CA VAL A 264 9.39 0.03 10.35
C VAL A 264 9.22 1.00 9.18
N ASP A 265 8.80 0.51 8.01
CA ASP A 265 8.53 1.35 6.83
C ASP A 265 7.23 2.16 6.94
N GLY A 266 6.42 1.88 7.94
CA GLY A 266 5.18 2.60 8.21
C GLY A 266 4.03 2.32 7.24
N LEU A 267 4.15 1.28 6.40
CA LEU A 267 3.19 0.86 5.39
C LEU A 267 2.78 -0.61 5.54
N HIS A 268 3.77 -1.52 5.66
CA HIS A 268 3.51 -2.95 5.76
C HIS A 268 3.09 -3.35 7.17
N PHE A 269 2.46 -4.53 7.27
CA PHE A 269 1.81 -5.02 8.49
C PHE A 269 2.74 -5.88 9.34
N LEU A 270 2.79 -5.60 10.63
CA LEU A 270 3.21 -6.58 11.63
C LEU A 270 2.20 -7.71 11.78
N GLY A 271 2.61 -8.83 12.38
CA GLY A 271 1.73 -9.97 12.63
C GLY A 271 0.46 -9.62 13.43
N SER A 272 0.53 -8.64 14.33
CA SER A 272 -0.63 -8.13 15.08
C SER A 272 -1.71 -7.51 14.19
N ALA A 273 -1.32 -6.85 13.08
CA ALA A 273 -2.27 -6.27 12.14
C ALA A 273 -3.05 -7.34 11.37
N TYR A 274 -2.41 -8.44 10.98
CA TYR A 274 -3.12 -9.55 10.32
C TYR A 274 -4.12 -10.21 11.24
N LYS A 275 -3.79 -10.40 12.52
CA LYS A 275 -4.75 -10.90 13.51
C LYS A 275 -5.94 -9.96 13.65
N LYS A 276 -5.69 -8.65 13.78
CA LYS A 276 -6.74 -7.63 13.85
C LYS A 276 -7.61 -7.64 12.60
N MET A 277 -7.01 -7.72 11.41
CA MET A 277 -7.71 -7.81 10.13
C MET A 277 -8.65 -9.01 10.06
N LEU A 278 -8.15 -10.21 10.37
CA LEU A 278 -8.96 -11.43 10.28
C LEU A 278 -10.06 -11.47 11.34
N SER A 279 -9.77 -11.07 12.58
CA SER A 279 -10.77 -10.93 13.63
C SER A 279 -11.86 -9.92 13.26
N PHE A 280 -11.48 -8.76 12.73
CA PHE A 280 -12.42 -7.74 12.25
C PHE A 280 -13.29 -8.25 11.11
N ILE A 281 -12.72 -8.90 10.09
CA ILE A 281 -13.48 -9.47 8.97
C ILE A 281 -14.48 -10.50 9.46
N GLN A 282 -14.06 -11.45 10.30
CA GLN A 282 -14.94 -12.49 10.84
C GLN A 282 -16.09 -11.87 11.62
N SER A 283 -15.80 -10.98 12.55
CA SER A 283 -16.85 -10.33 13.36
C SER A 283 -17.82 -9.47 12.55
N SER A 284 -17.35 -8.86 11.45
CA SER A 284 -18.18 -8.04 10.56
C SER A 284 -19.17 -8.87 9.73
N ILE A 285 -18.91 -10.18 9.57
CA ILE A 285 -19.74 -11.08 8.76
C ILE A 285 -20.69 -11.91 9.63
N GLU A 286 -20.31 -12.19 10.87
CA GLU A 286 -21.11 -12.99 11.80
C GLU A 286 -22.18 -12.18 12.53
N ASN A 287 -22.09 -10.82 12.51
CA ASN A 287 -23.07 -9.91 13.10
C ASN A 287 -24.05 -9.40 12.05
#